data_f527d3134c354dd5cfe13515b03b8d26
#
_entry.id   f527d3134c354dd5cfe13515b03b8d26
#
_cell.length_a   1.000
_cell.length_b   1.000
_cell.length_c   1.000
_cell.angle_alpha   90.00
_cell.angle_beta   90.00
_cell.angle_gamma   90.00
#
_symmetry.space_group_name_H-M   'P 1'
#
loop_
_entity.id
_entity.type
_entity.pdbx_description
1 polymer ?
#
loop_
_entity_poly.entity_id
_entity_poly.type
_entity_poly.pdbx_seq_one_letter_code
_entity_poly.pdbx_strand_id
1 'polypeptide(L)'
;MMVEAYLRRGRRRMEQLLLEPGIRGLLLALFYGGSGFLLTAASLGNSPQPIAMGMICGFTGWRAVLITLGALAGYPTFWGSGGLQGIAWAASAGLLALLLGRREESRNQPLMIPAIAAFLTAITGLCFQLLLRDRTPPLVYGLRIGLTGLTAILFTQAVRCRDPVTDWLIGALATLALAQIPLGMVNPGCVAAGVLAVSGAFPAAALAGLGLDLAQVTKVPMTAAVCLGWFIRLIPFDKRWQHYAAPGFG
;
A
#
# COMPACT_ATOMS: atom_id res chain seq x y z
N MET A 1 11.62 14.20 35.93
CA MET A 1 10.42 15.05 36.10
C MET A 1 10.28 16.14 35.04
N MET A 2 11.30 16.95 34.70
CA MET A 2 11.17 18.01 33.67
C MET A 2 10.88 17.47 32.26
N VAL A 3 11.55 16.42 31.82
CA VAL A 3 11.40 15.82 30.50
C VAL A 3 9.99 15.25 30.27
N GLU A 4 9.43 14.59 31.31
CA GLU A 4 8.05 14.07 31.20
C GLU A 4 6.98 15.19 31.13
N ALA A 5 7.20 16.30 31.82
CA ALA A 5 6.30 17.46 31.74
C ALA A 5 6.35 18.11 30.35
N TYR A 6 7.54 18.13 29.71
CA TYR A 6 7.71 18.64 28.35
C TYR A 6 7.05 17.74 27.30
N LEU A 7 7.22 16.42 27.43
CA LEU A 7 6.58 15.43 26.57
C LEU A 7 5.05 15.46 26.69
N ARG A 8 4.50 15.58 27.91
CA ARG A 8 3.05 15.71 28.13
C ARG A 8 2.49 17.02 27.53
N ARG A 9 3.23 18.13 27.62
CA ARG A 9 2.81 19.40 26.97
C ARG A 9 2.86 19.30 25.44
N GLY A 10 3.90 18.68 24.89
CA GLY A 10 4.02 18.43 23.46
C GLY A 10 2.86 17.57 22.93
N ARG A 11 2.53 16.48 23.64
CA ARG A 11 1.44 15.59 23.32
C ARG A 11 0.08 16.30 23.34
N ARG A 12 -0.20 17.10 24.37
CA ARG A 12 -1.48 17.88 24.44
C ARG A 12 -1.58 18.92 23.34
N ARG A 13 -0.50 19.61 22.98
CA ARG A 13 -0.48 20.54 21.85
C ARG A 13 -0.72 19.81 20.51
N MET A 14 -0.12 18.64 20.32
CA MET A 14 -0.33 17.83 19.13
C MET A 14 -1.77 17.33 19.05
N GLU A 15 -2.36 16.89 20.18
CA GLU A 15 -3.77 16.50 20.27
C GLU A 15 -4.71 17.66 19.94
N GLN A 16 -4.42 18.87 20.41
CA GLN A 16 -5.19 20.08 20.09
C GLN A 16 -5.08 20.48 18.61
N LEU A 17 -3.89 20.41 18.02
CA LEU A 17 -3.66 20.67 16.59
C LEU A 17 -4.39 19.65 15.71
N LEU A 18 -4.43 18.37 16.12
CA LEU A 18 -5.16 17.30 15.42
C LEU A 18 -6.70 17.47 15.51
N LEU A 19 -7.21 18.21 16.49
CA LEU A 19 -8.62 18.53 16.64
C LEU A 19 -9.06 19.71 15.75
N GLU A 20 -8.12 20.53 15.25
CA GLU A 20 -8.45 21.61 14.33
C GLU A 20 -8.94 21.04 12.98
N PRO A 21 -10.17 21.37 12.54
CA PRO A 21 -10.78 20.78 11.36
C PRO A 21 -9.96 21.01 10.08
N GLY A 22 -9.28 22.14 9.97
CA GLY A 22 -8.40 22.47 8.84
C GLY A 22 -7.16 21.57 8.77
N ILE A 23 -6.46 21.39 9.89
CA ILE A 23 -5.25 20.57 9.99
C ILE A 23 -5.61 19.10 9.79
N ARG A 24 -6.70 18.63 10.38
CA ARG A 24 -7.20 17.27 10.18
C ARG A 24 -7.54 17.00 8.73
N GLY A 25 -8.20 17.97 8.05
CA GLY A 25 -8.51 17.85 6.62
C GLY A 25 -7.24 17.75 5.77
N LEU A 26 -6.24 18.58 6.05
CA LEU A 26 -4.94 18.55 5.36
C LEU A 26 -4.21 17.21 5.58
N LEU A 27 -4.15 16.74 6.83
CA LEU A 27 -3.50 15.46 7.15
C LEU A 27 -4.19 14.28 6.46
N LEU A 28 -5.52 14.27 6.42
CA LEU A 28 -6.27 13.25 5.70
C LEU A 28 -6.02 13.35 4.18
N ALA A 29 -5.95 14.55 3.62
CA ALA A 29 -5.64 14.76 2.22
C ALA A 29 -4.24 14.26 1.87
N LEU A 30 -3.24 14.59 2.68
CA LEU A 30 -1.88 14.07 2.55
C LEU A 30 -1.82 12.55 2.71
N PHE A 31 -2.56 11.99 3.65
CA PHE A 31 -2.62 10.54 3.85
C PHE A 31 -3.20 9.83 2.63
N TYR A 32 -4.37 10.24 2.14
CA TYR A 32 -4.99 9.59 0.98
C TYR A 32 -4.23 9.85 -0.31
N GLY A 33 -3.81 11.08 -0.57
CA GLY A 33 -3.00 11.42 -1.74
C GLY A 33 -1.62 10.75 -1.69
N GLY A 34 -0.96 10.80 -0.55
CA GLY A 34 0.32 10.13 -0.32
C GLY A 34 0.23 8.61 -0.46
N SER A 35 -0.83 7.98 0.06
CA SER A 35 -1.05 6.53 -0.12
C SER A 35 -1.24 6.17 -1.59
N GLY A 36 -2.04 6.94 -2.34
CA GLY A 36 -2.20 6.76 -3.78
C GLY A 36 -0.87 6.90 -4.52
N PHE A 37 -0.08 7.91 -4.19
CA PHE A 37 1.25 8.14 -4.76
C PHE A 37 2.20 6.97 -4.46
N LEU A 38 2.31 6.56 -3.20
CA LEU A 38 3.22 5.50 -2.77
C LEU A 38 2.88 4.14 -3.36
N LEU A 39 1.59 3.79 -3.47
CA LEU A 39 1.17 2.51 -4.03
C LEU A 39 1.50 2.34 -5.52
N THR A 40 1.72 3.45 -6.24
CA THR A 40 2.19 3.37 -7.63
C THR A 40 3.66 2.94 -7.75
N ALA A 41 4.44 3.11 -6.68
CA ALA A 41 5.82 2.63 -6.64
C ALA A 41 5.90 1.10 -6.54
N ALA A 42 4.85 0.43 -6.07
CA ALA A 42 4.85 -1.02 -5.92
C ALA A 42 5.07 -1.72 -7.27
N SER A 43 6.12 -2.52 -7.34
CA SER A 43 6.53 -3.24 -8.54
C SER A 43 6.57 -4.75 -8.31
N LEU A 44 6.33 -5.48 -9.38
CA LEU A 44 6.61 -6.90 -9.47
C LEU A 44 7.32 -7.14 -10.80
N GLY A 45 8.53 -7.69 -10.76
CA GLY A 45 9.31 -7.95 -11.96
C GLY A 45 9.69 -6.69 -12.74
N ASN A 46 10.02 -5.59 -12.04
CA ASN A 46 10.47 -4.31 -12.62
C ASN A 46 9.44 -3.67 -13.58
N SER A 47 8.16 -3.91 -13.34
CA SER A 47 7.05 -3.32 -14.11
C SER A 47 6.00 -2.70 -13.18
N PRO A 48 5.34 -1.58 -13.60
CA PRO A 48 4.28 -0.96 -12.81
C PRO A 48 3.11 -1.91 -12.63
N GLN A 49 2.55 -1.92 -11.42
CA GLN A 49 1.40 -2.75 -11.09
C GLN A 49 0.18 -1.88 -10.76
N PRO A 50 -1.04 -2.32 -11.10
CA PRO A 50 -2.26 -1.56 -10.91
C PRO A 50 -2.81 -1.61 -9.46
N ILE A 51 -1.93 -1.64 -8.45
CA ILE A 51 -2.30 -1.75 -7.03
C ILE A 51 -3.05 -0.49 -6.56
N ALA A 52 -2.58 0.68 -6.98
CA ALA A 52 -3.24 1.95 -6.68
C ALA A 52 -4.68 2.00 -7.24
N MET A 53 -4.94 1.37 -8.40
CA MET A 53 -6.28 1.25 -8.98
C MET A 53 -7.23 0.50 -8.04
N GLY A 54 -6.78 -0.60 -7.44
CA GLY A 54 -7.56 -1.34 -6.45
C GLY A 54 -7.94 -0.48 -5.25
N MET A 55 -7.01 0.34 -4.74
CA MET A 55 -7.28 1.28 -3.67
C MET A 55 -8.30 2.35 -4.10
N ILE A 56 -8.16 2.97 -5.27
CA ILE A 56 -9.09 3.98 -5.79
C ILE A 56 -10.52 3.42 -5.80
N CYS A 57 -10.70 2.21 -6.33
CA CYS A 57 -12.00 1.55 -6.42
C CYS A 57 -12.59 1.18 -5.05
N GLY A 58 -11.76 0.94 -4.04
CA GLY A 58 -12.20 0.63 -2.67
C GLY A 58 -12.78 1.84 -1.93
N PHE A 59 -12.45 3.06 -2.34
CA PHE A 59 -12.90 4.29 -1.72
C PHE A 59 -13.92 5.04 -2.58
N THR A 60 -14.67 5.98 -1.97
CA THR A 60 -15.68 6.79 -2.65
C THR A 60 -15.55 8.27 -2.29
N GLY A 61 -16.13 9.13 -3.14
CA GLY A 61 -16.17 10.57 -2.91
C GLY A 61 -14.78 11.21 -2.94
N TRP A 62 -14.56 12.24 -2.11
CA TRP A 62 -13.32 13.03 -2.10
C TRP A 62 -12.06 12.22 -1.78
N ARG A 63 -12.20 11.12 -1.02
CA ARG A 63 -11.08 10.21 -0.71
C ARG A 63 -10.57 9.53 -1.96
N ALA A 64 -11.46 8.99 -2.78
CA ALA A 64 -11.10 8.40 -4.07
C ALA A 64 -10.45 9.41 -5.01
N VAL A 65 -10.92 10.67 -5.03
CA VAL A 65 -10.32 11.75 -5.82
C VAL A 65 -8.88 12.02 -5.38
N LEU A 66 -8.63 12.13 -4.08
CA LEU A 66 -7.28 12.37 -3.56
C LEU A 66 -6.33 11.22 -3.87
N ILE A 67 -6.78 9.97 -3.68
CA ILE A 67 -5.99 8.78 -4.03
C ILE A 67 -5.68 8.78 -5.53
N THR A 68 -6.66 9.12 -6.37
CA THR A 68 -6.49 9.22 -7.83
C THR A 68 -5.46 10.28 -8.20
N LEU A 69 -5.54 11.47 -7.62
CA LEU A 69 -4.56 12.54 -7.87
C LEU A 69 -3.15 12.11 -7.44
N GLY A 70 -3.02 11.47 -6.28
CA GLY A 70 -1.76 10.90 -5.84
C GLY A 70 -1.22 9.86 -6.83
N ALA A 71 -2.07 8.93 -7.29
CA ALA A 71 -1.67 7.91 -8.24
C ALA A 71 -1.29 8.50 -9.62
N LEU A 72 -2.03 9.49 -10.11
CA LEU A 72 -1.70 10.20 -11.36
C LEU A 72 -0.34 10.90 -11.30
N ALA A 73 0.04 11.43 -10.14
CA ALA A 73 1.36 12.01 -9.91
C ALA A 73 2.44 10.93 -9.72
N GLY A 74 2.12 9.82 -9.07
CA GLY A 74 3.08 8.78 -8.72
C GLY A 74 3.55 7.95 -9.91
N TYR A 75 2.65 7.53 -10.80
CA TYR A 75 3.04 6.71 -11.96
C TYR A 75 4.12 7.35 -12.84
N PRO A 76 4.00 8.62 -13.28
CA PRO A 76 5.07 9.24 -14.07
C PRO A 76 6.34 9.47 -13.25
N THR A 77 6.22 9.73 -11.95
CA THR A 77 7.38 9.99 -11.09
C THR A 77 8.26 8.74 -10.92
N PHE A 78 7.66 7.58 -10.68
CA PHE A 78 8.41 6.33 -10.46
C PHE A 78 8.75 5.58 -11.75
N TRP A 79 7.96 5.73 -12.81
CA TRP A 79 8.04 4.90 -14.01
C TRP A 79 8.34 5.68 -15.29
N GLY A 80 8.38 7.01 -15.24
CA GLY A 80 8.62 7.85 -16.41
C GLY A 80 7.65 7.54 -17.56
N SER A 81 8.16 7.27 -18.76
CA SER A 81 7.36 6.90 -19.92
C SER A 81 6.61 5.56 -19.77
N GLY A 82 7.15 4.63 -18.99
CA GLY A 82 6.48 3.37 -18.64
C GLY A 82 5.25 3.54 -17.75
N GLY A 83 5.09 4.72 -17.13
CA GLY A 83 3.95 5.07 -16.27
C GLY A 83 2.66 5.42 -17.02
N LEU A 84 2.68 5.59 -18.35
CA LEU A 84 1.49 5.96 -19.13
C LEU A 84 0.33 4.99 -18.93
N GLN A 85 0.59 3.70 -18.92
CA GLN A 85 -0.43 2.69 -18.65
C GLN A 85 -1.00 2.83 -17.23
N GLY A 86 -0.14 3.15 -16.24
CA GLY A 86 -0.53 3.43 -14.86
C GLY A 86 -1.44 4.65 -14.74
N ILE A 87 -1.14 5.71 -15.49
CA ILE A 87 -2.01 6.90 -15.57
C ILE A 87 -3.39 6.53 -16.10
N ALA A 88 -3.46 5.72 -17.17
CA ALA A 88 -4.74 5.26 -17.71
C ALA A 88 -5.54 4.42 -16.72
N TRP A 89 -4.88 3.55 -15.94
CA TRP A 89 -5.51 2.80 -14.85
C TRP A 89 -6.05 3.74 -13.76
N ALA A 90 -5.24 4.68 -13.29
CA ALA A 90 -5.66 5.62 -12.24
C ALA A 90 -6.81 6.50 -12.69
N ALA A 91 -6.77 7.02 -13.91
CA ALA A 91 -7.82 7.85 -14.47
C ALA A 91 -9.14 7.08 -14.64
N SER A 92 -9.10 5.87 -15.21
CA SER A 92 -10.30 5.03 -15.39
C SER A 92 -10.91 4.62 -14.04
N ALA A 93 -10.09 4.26 -13.05
CA ALA A 93 -10.55 3.95 -11.70
C ALA A 93 -11.14 5.17 -10.99
N GLY A 94 -10.52 6.34 -11.15
CA GLY A 94 -11.04 7.60 -10.60
C GLY A 94 -12.40 7.98 -11.16
N LEU A 95 -12.56 7.88 -12.48
CA LEU A 95 -13.86 8.08 -13.13
C LEU A 95 -14.91 7.09 -12.64
N LEU A 96 -14.55 5.81 -12.53
CA LEU A 96 -15.43 4.78 -11.99
C LEU A 96 -15.86 5.11 -10.56
N ALA A 97 -14.93 5.48 -9.69
CA ALA A 97 -15.21 5.82 -8.30
C ALA A 97 -16.14 7.04 -8.17
N LEU A 98 -16.02 8.02 -9.06
CA LEU A 98 -16.91 9.18 -9.12
C LEU A 98 -18.31 8.80 -9.60
N LEU A 99 -18.42 7.93 -10.60
CA LEU A 99 -19.70 7.50 -11.17
C LEU A 99 -20.47 6.57 -10.21
N LEU A 100 -19.77 5.57 -9.66
CA LEU A 100 -20.38 4.59 -8.75
C LEU A 100 -20.55 5.13 -7.33
N GLY A 101 -19.74 6.10 -6.91
CA GLY A 101 -19.84 6.72 -5.59
C GLY A 101 -21.17 7.40 -5.31
N ARG A 102 -21.97 7.66 -6.34
CA ARG A 102 -23.34 8.24 -6.24
C ARG A 102 -24.44 7.18 -6.14
N ARG A 103 -24.13 5.90 -6.38
CA ARG A 103 -25.13 4.81 -6.34
C ARG A 103 -24.91 3.95 -5.10
N GLU A 104 -25.75 4.09 -4.09
CA GLU A 104 -25.72 3.28 -2.87
C GLU A 104 -25.96 1.79 -3.12
N GLU A 105 -26.75 1.43 -4.12
CA GLU A 105 -27.04 0.03 -4.50
C GLU A 105 -25.78 -0.74 -4.95
N SER A 106 -24.85 -0.09 -5.65
CA SER A 106 -23.60 -0.73 -6.07
C SER A 106 -22.70 -1.10 -4.89
N ARG A 107 -22.93 -0.48 -3.76
CA ARG A 107 -22.18 -0.72 -2.52
C ARG A 107 -22.56 -2.03 -1.83
N ASN A 108 -23.76 -2.55 -2.10
CA ASN A 108 -24.26 -3.76 -1.46
C ASN A 108 -23.74 -5.05 -2.10
N GLN A 109 -23.14 -4.96 -3.29
CA GLN A 109 -22.55 -6.10 -3.98
C GLN A 109 -21.03 -6.14 -3.78
N PRO A 110 -20.49 -7.02 -2.91
CA PRO A 110 -19.07 -6.99 -2.53
C PRO A 110 -18.13 -7.33 -3.68
N LEU A 111 -18.57 -8.07 -4.68
CA LEU A 111 -17.76 -8.51 -5.81
C LEU A 111 -17.88 -7.61 -7.06
N MET A 112 -18.88 -6.73 -7.12
CA MET A 112 -19.12 -5.92 -8.31
C MET A 112 -17.99 -4.91 -8.56
N ILE A 113 -17.56 -4.19 -7.54
CA ILE A 113 -16.49 -3.18 -7.65
C ILE A 113 -15.16 -3.85 -8.06
N PRO A 114 -14.71 -4.93 -7.40
CA PRO A 114 -13.52 -5.67 -7.81
C PRO A 114 -13.58 -6.21 -9.24
N ALA A 115 -14.74 -6.76 -9.65
CA ALA A 115 -14.92 -7.28 -11.00
C ALA A 115 -14.80 -6.16 -12.05
N ILE A 116 -15.43 -5.01 -11.81
CA ILE A 116 -15.33 -3.86 -12.71
C ILE A 116 -13.88 -3.31 -12.75
N ALA A 117 -13.18 -3.25 -11.61
CA ALA A 117 -11.79 -2.82 -11.56
C ALA A 117 -10.89 -3.76 -12.38
N ALA A 118 -11.04 -5.08 -12.21
CA ALA A 118 -10.33 -6.08 -12.99
C ALA A 118 -10.63 -5.97 -14.50
N PHE A 119 -11.90 -5.78 -14.85
CA PHE A 119 -12.35 -5.59 -16.23
C PHE A 119 -11.77 -4.32 -16.87
N LEU A 120 -11.75 -3.19 -16.14
CA LEU A 120 -11.11 -1.95 -16.60
C LEU A 120 -9.61 -2.14 -16.83
N THR A 121 -8.92 -2.88 -15.93
CA THR A 121 -7.51 -3.21 -16.13
C THR A 121 -7.30 -4.05 -17.40
N ALA A 122 -8.20 -5.00 -17.66
CA ALA A 122 -8.15 -5.82 -18.85
C ALA A 122 -8.35 -4.97 -20.12
N ILE A 123 -9.37 -4.11 -20.15
CA ILE A 123 -9.62 -3.25 -21.34
C ILE A 123 -8.48 -2.28 -21.57
N THR A 124 -8.03 -1.57 -20.52
CA THR A 124 -6.92 -0.62 -20.68
C THR A 124 -5.65 -1.31 -21.13
N GLY A 125 -5.32 -2.48 -20.60
CA GLY A 125 -4.18 -3.27 -21.04
C GLY A 125 -4.30 -3.72 -22.48
N LEU A 126 -5.49 -4.18 -22.92
CA LEU A 126 -5.75 -4.56 -24.30
C LEU A 126 -5.58 -3.35 -25.23
N CYS A 127 -6.10 -2.17 -24.86
CA CYS A 127 -5.92 -0.95 -25.64
C CYS A 127 -4.43 -0.60 -25.80
N PHE A 128 -3.62 -0.74 -24.75
CA PHE A 128 -2.19 -0.50 -24.82
C PHE A 128 -1.47 -1.52 -25.71
N GLN A 129 -1.84 -2.79 -25.65
CA GLN A 129 -1.27 -3.82 -26.52
C GLN A 129 -1.60 -3.56 -28.00
N LEU A 130 -2.84 -3.18 -28.30
CA LEU A 130 -3.29 -2.96 -29.68
C LEU A 130 -2.79 -1.63 -30.26
N LEU A 131 -2.88 -0.53 -29.49
CA LEU A 131 -2.58 0.81 -30.02
C LEU A 131 -1.08 1.16 -29.91
N LEU A 132 -0.44 0.79 -28.83
CA LEU A 132 0.97 1.11 -28.56
C LEU A 132 1.92 -0.06 -28.84
N ARG A 133 1.38 -1.20 -29.32
CA ARG A 133 2.15 -2.43 -29.57
C ARG A 133 2.98 -2.88 -28.35
N ASP A 134 2.45 -2.67 -27.15
CA ASP A 134 3.08 -3.11 -25.93
C ASP A 134 3.10 -4.64 -25.90
N ARG A 135 4.31 -5.22 -25.86
CA ARG A 135 4.52 -6.68 -25.84
C ARG A 135 4.54 -7.23 -24.42
N THR A 136 3.59 -6.82 -23.59
CA THR A 136 3.49 -7.39 -22.24
C THR A 136 3.18 -8.89 -22.33
N PRO A 137 3.97 -9.78 -21.70
CA PRO A 137 3.69 -11.20 -21.67
C PRO A 137 2.29 -11.51 -21.14
N PRO A 138 1.56 -12.49 -21.68
CA PRO A 138 0.18 -12.78 -21.28
C PRO A 138 0.06 -13.18 -19.80
N LEU A 139 1.09 -13.80 -19.23
CA LEU A 139 1.14 -14.14 -17.81
C LEU A 139 1.19 -12.86 -16.93
N VAL A 140 2.03 -11.89 -17.28
CA VAL A 140 2.12 -10.61 -16.55
C VAL A 140 0.81 -9.84 -16.69
N TYR A 141 0.20 -9.88 -17.87
CA TYR A 141 -1.10 -9.26 -18.11
C TYR A 141 -2.20 -9.89 -17.24
N GLY A 142 -2.30 -11.22 -17.19
CA GLY A 142 -3.24 -11.91 -16.30
C GLY A 142 -2.99 -11.61 -14.82
N LEU A 143 -1.71 -11.54 -14.41
CA LEU A 143 -1.34 -11.18 -13.05
C LEU A 143 -1.81 -9.77 -12.68
N ARG A 144 -1.65 -8.79 -13.57
CA ARG A 144 -2.14 -7.42 -13.35
C ARG A 144 -3.65 -7.36 -13.13
N ILE A 145 -4.43 -8.10 -13.92
CA ILE A 145 -5.88 -8.20 -13.76
C ILE A 145 -6.23 -8.81 -12.42
N GLY A 146 -5.60 -9.92 -12.06
CA GLY A 146 -5.81 -10.61 -10.78
C GLY A 146 -5.44 -9.74 -9.59
N LEU A 147 -4.29 -9.06 -9.64
CA LEU A 147 -3.85 -8.14 -8.58
C LEU A 147 -4.81 -6.96 -8.40
N THR A 148 -5.34 -6.40 -9.49
CA THR A 148 -6.33 -5.32 -9.38
C THR A 148 -7.59 -5.79 -8.68
N GLY A 149 -8.12 -6.94 -9.08
CA GLY A 149 -9.29 -7.53 -8.42
C GLY A 149 -9.06 -7.79 -6.94
N LEU A 150 -7.92 -8.43 -6.62
CA LEU A 150 -7.54 -8.75 -5.25
C LEU A 150 -7.39 -7.49 -4.38
N THR A 151 -6.64 -6.50 -4.85
CA THR A 151 -6.43 -5.24 -4.12
C THR A 151 -7.73 -4.45 -3.98
N ALA A 152 -8.61 -4.46 -4.98
CA ALA A 152 -9.93 -3.84 -4.87
C ALA A 152 -10.81 -4.54 -3.81
N ILE A 153 -10.76 -5.87 -3.70
CA ILE A 153 -11.42 -6.63 -2.62
C ILE A 153 -10.87 -6.19 -1.27
N LEU A 154 -9.54 -6.20 -1.12
CA LEU A 154 -8.88 -5.85 0.14
C LEU A 154 -9.26 -4.46 0.63
N PHE A 155 -9.15 -3.45 -0.23
CA PHE A 155 -9.47 -2.08 0.16
C PHE A 155 -10.98 -1.86 0.39
N THR A 156 -11.84 -2.56 -0.37
CA THR A 156 -13.29 -2.52 -0.14
C THR A 156 -13.64 -3.15 1.20
N GLN A 157 -13.00 -4.26 1.57
CA GLN A 157 -13.20 -4.91 2.87
C GLN A 157 -12.65 -4.06 4.01
N ALA A 158 -11.46 -3.45 3.86
CA ALA A 158 -10.87 -2.57 4.87
C ALA A 158 -11.77 -1.38 5.23
N VAL A 159 -12.53 -0.88 4.26
CA VAL A 159 -13.48 0.21 4.49
C VAL A 159 -14.77 -0.27 5.20
N ARG A 160 -15.16 -1.53 4.95
CA ARG A 160 -16.42 -2.09 5.48
C ARG A 160 -16.26 -2.80 6.82
N CYS A 161 -15.21 -3.61 6.95
CA CYS A 161 -14.98 -4.47 8.09
C CYS A 161 -13.53 -4.30 8.55
N ARG A 162 -13.33 -4.10 9.86
CA ARG A 162 -12.00 -4.22 10.46
C ARG A 162 -11.69 -5.70 10.68
N ASP A 163 -11.04 -6.30 9.70
CA ASP A 163 -10.56 -7.67 9.79
C ASP A 163 -9.03 -7.64 9.90
N PRO A 164 -8.43 -8.30 10.91
CA PRO A 164 -6.99 -8.33 11.12
C PRO A 164 -6.21 -8.84 9.89
N VAL A 165 -6.78 -9.77 9.13
CA VAL A 165 -6.15 -10.29 7.90
C VAL A 165 -6.03 -9.19 6.84
N THR A 166 -7.07 -8.38 6.69
CA THR A 166 -7.07 -7.24 5.76
C THR A 166 -6.03 -6.20 6.16
N ASP A 167 -5.93 -5.91 7.46
CA ASP A 167 -4.92 -4.97 7.98
C ASP A 167 -3.50 -5.47 7.74
N TRP A 168 -3.23 -6.77 7.89
CA TRP A 168 -1.92 -7.38 7.60
C TRP A 168 -1.56 -7.28 6.12
N LEU A 169 -2.50 -7.56 5.23
CA LEU A 169 -2.27 -7.49 3.78
C LEU A 169 -2.02 -6.04 3.33
N ILE A 170 -2.76 -5.08 3.87
CA ILE A 170 -2.54 -3.65 3.60
C ILE A 170 -1.17 -3.22 4.12
N GLY A 171 -0.79 -3.65 5.32
CA GLY A 171 0.54 -3.41 5.89
C GLY A 171 1.65 -3.96 4.99
N ALA A 172 1.49 -5.18 4.47
CA ALA A 172 2.44 -5.79 3.53
C ALA A 172 2.53 -5.00 2.21
N LEU A 173 1.39 -4.58 1.64
CA LEU A 173 1.37 -3.76 0.42
C LEU A 173 2.03 -2.39 0.63
N ALA A 174 1.76 -1.74 1.75
CA ALA A 174 2.38 -0.47 2.11
C ALA A 174 3.91 -0.62 2.26
N THR A 175 4.36 -1.71 2.88
CA THR A 175 5.78 -2.04 3.03
C THR A 175 6.44 -2.24 1.67
N LEU A 176 5.79 -2.97 0.76
CA LEU A 176 6.27 -3.19 -0.60
C LEU A 176 6.40 -1.87 -1.38
N ALA A 177 5.41 -0.97 -1.24
CA ALA A 177 5.45 0.34 -1.87
C ALA A 177 6.58 1.22 -1.31
N LEU A 178 6.76 1.24 0.01
CA LEU A 178 7.85 1.97 0.67
C LEU A 178 9.23 1.45 0.27
N ALA A 179 9.35 0.15 0.00
CA ALA A 179 10.61 -0.47 -0.38
C ALA A 179 11.16 0.01 -1.74
N GLN A 180 10.29 0.54 -2.59
CA GLN A 180 10.67 1.08 -3.91
C GLN A 180 11.24 2.51 -3.84
N ILE A 181 11.18 3.16 -2.68
CA ILE A 181 11.67 4.53 -2.50
C ILE A 181 13.14 4.47 -2.08
N PRO A 182 14.08 4.94 -2.91
CA PRO A 182 15.49 4.96 -2.53
C PRO A 182 15.74 6.10 -1.53
N LEU A 183 15.95 5.79 -0.26
CA LEU A 183 16.39 6.74 0.76
C LEU A 183 17.85 6.46 1.17
N GLY A 184 18.77 6.69 0.24
CA GLY A 184 20.20 6.50 0.49
C GLY A 184 20.55 5.06 0.84
N MET A 185 21.18 4.82 2.00
CA MET A 185 21.60 3.49 2.46
C MET A 185 20.49 2.69 3.14
N VAL A 186 19.40 3.35 3.52
CA VAL A 186 18.31 2.72 4.29
C VAL A 186 17.11 2.50 3.39
N ASN A 187 16.65 1.26 3.31
CA ASN A 187 15.42 0.94 2.60
C ASN A 187 14.22 1.05 3.55
N PRO A 188 13.28 2.01 3.30
CA PRO A 188 12.15 2.24 4.20
C PRO A 188 11.21 1.03 4.31
N GLY A 189 11.11 0.22 3.25
CA GLY A 189 10.30 -1.00 3.29
C GLY A 189 10.90 -2.06 4.22
N CYS A 190 12.24 -2.21 4.24
CA CYS A 190 12.88 -3.11 5.18
C CYS A 190 12.68 -2.66 6.63
N VAL A 191 12.78 -1.34 6.90
CA VAL A 191 12.48 -0.78 8.22
C VAL A 191 11.02 -1.03 8.61
N ALA A 192 10.08 -0.80 7.69
CA ALA A 192 8.66 -1.05 7.94
C ALA A 192 8.37 -2.53 8.21
N ALA A 193 9.00 -3.46 7.47
CA ALA A 193 8.90 -4.90 7.73
C ALA A 193 9.44 -5.27 9.12
N GLY A 194 10.58 -4.69 9.52
CA GLY A 194 11.14 -4.84 10.86
C GLY A 194 10.20 -4.32 11.95
N VAL A 195 9.61 -3.15 11.77
CA VAL A 195 8.62 -2.58 12.70
C VAL A 195 7.39 -3.49 12.82
N LEU A 196 6.88 -4.03 11.72
CA LEU A 196 5.77 -4.99 11.74
C LEU A 196 6.15 -6.27 12.51
N ALA A 197 7.36 -6.77 12.32
CA ALA A 197 7.85 -7.94 13.07
C ALA A 197 7.91 -7.68 14.58
N VAL A 198 8.43 -6.53 14.99
CA VAL A 198 8.56 -6.14 16.41
C VAL A 198 7.20 -5.85 17.04
N SER A 199 6.26 -5.26 16.31
CA SER A 199 4.91 -4.94 16.80
C SER A 199 4.06 -6.17 17.11
N GLY A 200 4.52 -7.36 16.71
CA GLY A 200 3.79 -8.62 16.90
C GLY A 200 2.85 -8.99 15.77
N ALA A 201 2.81 -8.20 14.71
CA ALA A 201 2.05 -8.48 13.51
C ALA A 201 2.82 -9.45 12.59
N PHE A 202 3.24 -10.61 13.13
CA PHE A 202 4.07 -11.58 12.41
C PHE A 202 3.53 -11.96 11.02
N PRO A 203 2.23 -12.23 10.83
CA PRO A 203 1.73 -12.55 9.50
C PRO A 203 1.93 -11.40 8.50
N ALA A 204 1.72 -10.14 8.94
CA ALA A 204 1.96 -8.97 8.10
C ALA A 204 3.45 -8.81 7.75
N ALA A 205 4.32 -9.01 8.74
CA ALA A 205 5.77 -8.94 8.55
C ALA A 205 6.29 -10.04 7.61
N ALA A 206 5.79 -11.27 7.75
CA ALA A 206 6.15 -12.40 6.88
C ALA A 206 5.69 -12.17 5.43
N LEU A 207 4.46 -11.67 5.24
CA LEU A 207 3.94 -11.29 3.92
C LEU A 207 4.72 -10.12 3.31
N ALA A 208 5.08 -9.14 4.14
CA ALA A 208 5.92 -8.03 3.69
C ALA A 208 7.31 -8.51 3.28
N GLY A 209 7.96 -9.37 4.08
CA GLY A 209 9.25 -9.99 3.75
C GLY A 209 9.21 -10.77 2.44
N LEU A 210 8.18 -11.61 2.26
CA LEU A 210 7.96 -12.35 1.02
C LEU A 210 7.78 -11.42 -0.18
N GLY A 211 7.02 -10.34 -0.02
CA GLY A 211 6.84 -9.32 -1.05
C GLY A 211 8.15 -8.64 -1.44
N LEU A 212 8.99 -8.30 -0.44
CA LEU A 212 10.31 -7.71 -0.66
C LEU A 212 11.26 -8.65 -1.40
N ASP A 213 11.23 -9.94 -1.06
CA ASP A 213 12.05 -10.97 -1.72
C ASP A 213 11.59 -11.19 -3.17
N LEU A 214 10.27 -11.26 -3.41
CA LEU A 214 9.71 -11.38 -4.77
C LEU A 214 9.99 -10.14 -5.63
N ALA A 215 9.99 -8.97 -5.03
CA ALA A 215 10.34 -7.72 -5.71
C ALA A 215 11.85 -7.53 -5.89
N GLN A 216 12.68 -8.45 -5.35
CA GLN A 216 14.15 -8.40 -5.41
C GLN A 216 14.75 -7.07 -4.93
N VAL A 217 14.12 -6.47 -3.91
CA VAL A 217 14.54 -5.17 -3.37
C VAL A 217 15.88 -5.26 -2.66
N THR A 218 16.15 -6.39 -2.03
CA THR A 218 17.38 -6.63 -1.27
C THR A 218 18.07 -7.91 -1.75
N LYS A 219 19.39 -7.97 -1.56
CA LYS A 219 20.18 -9.19 -1.81
C LYS A 219 20.04 -10.22 -0.66
N VAL A 220 19.53 -9.78 0.48
CA VAL A 220 19.33 -10.64 1.66
C VAL A 220 17.87 -11.09 1.70
N PRO A 221 17.59 -12.37 1.95
CA PRO A 221 16.21 -12.87 2.02
C PRO A 221 15.48 -12.27 3.25
N MET A 222 14.65 -11.26 3.00
CA MET A 222 13.92 -10.53 4.04
C MET A 222 12.91 -11.41 4.76
N THR A 223 12.30 -12.39 4.07
CA THR A 223 11.42 -13.38 4.71
C THR A 223 12.18 -14.15 5.80
N ALA A 224 13.40 -14.60 5.51
CA ALA A 224 14.21 -15.32 6.48
C ALA A 224 14.61 -14.43 7.65
N ALA A 225 15.00 -13.16 7.39
CA ALA A 225 15.36 -12.20 8.42
C ALA A 225 14.19 -11.92 9.38
N VAL A 226 12.98 -11.71 8.82
CA VAL A 226 11.75 -11.49 9.61
C VAL A 226 11.41 -12.73 10.44
N CYS A 227 11.48 -13.94 9.86
CA CYS A 227 11.23 -15.18 10.58
C CYS A 227 12.23 -15.39 11.71
N LEU A 228 13.51 -15.08 11.47
CA LEU A 228 14.56 -15.18 12.49
C LEU A 228 14.34 -14.18 13.64
N GLY A 229 14.00 -12.94 13.32
CA GLY A 229 13.66 -11.92 14.32
C GLY A 229 12.46 -12.34 15.17
N TRP A 230 11.45 -12.96 14.57
CA TRP A 230 10.32 -13.54 15.31
C TRP A 230 10.74 -14.71 16.19
N PHE A 231 11.59 -15.61 15.67
CA PHE A 231 12.08 -16.77 16.44
C PHE A 231 12.85 -16.33 17.68
N ILE A 232 13.69 -15.29 17.58
CA ILE A 232 14.43 -14.71 18.71
C ILE A 232 13.46 -14.16 19.77
N ARG A 233 12.34 -13.58 19.35
CA ARG A 233 11.31 -13.10 20.27
C ARG A 233 10.64 -14.22 21.08
N LEU A 234 10.57 -15.44 20.53
CA LEU A 234 10.01 -16.60 21.22
C LEU A 234 10.96 -17.19 22.27
N ILE A 235 12.26 -16.87 22.22
CA ILE A 235 13.23 -17.32 23.21
C ILE A 235 12.95 -16.55 24.51
N PRO A 236 12.80 -17.23 25.66
CA PRO A 236 12.52 -16.57 26.92
C PRO A 236 13.78 -15.88 27.48
N PHE A 237 14.23 -14.82 26.82
CA PHE A 237 15.19 -13.90 27.38
C PHE A 237 14.54 -13.01 28.45
N ASP A 238 15.33 -12.52 29.39
CA ASP A 238 14.87 -11.51 30.35
C ASP A 238 14.19 -10.36 29.55
N LYS A 239 13.00 -9.95 29.99
CA LYS A 239 12.11 -9.00 29.26
C LYS A 239 12.83 -7.73 28.73
N ARG A 240 13.92 -7.34 29.38
CA ARG A 240 14.73 -6.19 28.98
C ARG A 240 15.52 -6.43 27.70
N TRP A 241 15.96 -7.64 27.41
CA TRP A 241 16.76 -7.97 26.22
C TRP A 241 15.92 -8.30 25.01
N GLN A 242 14.68 -8.76 25.19
CA GLN A 242 13.78 -9.08 24.07
C GLN A 242 13.49 -7.85 23.18
N HIS A 243 13.40 -6.65 23.77
CA HIS A 243 13.13 -5.41 23.04
C HIS A 243 14.32 -4.91 22.22
N TYR A 244 15.54 -5.31 22.60
CA TYR A 244 16.76 -4.88 21.92
C TYR A 244 17.30 -5.91 20.91
N ALA A 245 17.05 -7.19 21.15
CA ALA A 245 17.53 -8.26 20.29
C ALA A 245 16.68 -8.42 19.02
N ALA A 246 15.34 -8.33 19.12
CA ALA A 246 14.45 -8.54 18.00
C ALA A 246 14.63 -7.57 16.81
N PRO A 247 14.84 -6.26 17.00
CA PRO A 247 15.05 -5.32 15.91
C PRO A 247 16.45 -5.38 15.28
N GLY A 248 17.43 -5.97 15.95
CA GLY A 248 18.81 -6.09 15.46
C GLY A 248 19.03 -7.21 14.43
N PHE A 249 18.07 -8.12 14.30
CA PHE A 249 18.12 -9.28 13.40
C PHE A 249 17.05 -9.25 12.29
N GLY A 250 16.19 -8.26 12.26
CA GLY A 250 15.13 -8.07 11.25
C GLY A 250 15.49 -7.09 10.14
#